data_cfc9617ed26adcdef929689bdbd62223
#
_entry.id   cfc9617ed26adcdef929689bdbd62223
#
_cell.length_a   1.000
_cell.length_b   1.000
_cell.length_c   1.000
_cell.angle_alpha   90.00
_cell.angle_beta   90.00
_cell.angle_gamma   90.00
#
_symmetry.space_group_name_H-M   'P 1'
#
loop_
_entity.id
_entity.type
_entity.pdbx_description
1 polymer ?
#
loop_
_entity_poly.entity_id
_entity_poly.type
_entity_poly.pdbx_seq_one_letter_code
_entity_poly.pdbx_strand_id
1 'polypeptide(L)'
;MGNLKCELTYLPEVSYALYQNYVPIVRELLLTNEGNTALENLELSLSIDSFGRFPYQQKIALLGAHETLHFTDDLHTLSIDPTAILQRTERVDTVLRLTLQDATGTTLHSELFPIALLPFDYALQIDTLPEMLAAFVTPNYPAIAPILQRASHTLFQWTNNGSFDGYQSEDPNRVRKMMAAVYYAIVQEQLIYSALPPSYEKCGQRIRMCDTLFTQRMANCIEIKSSLCRLS
;
A
#
# COMPACT_ATOMS: atom_id res chain seq x y z
N MET A 1 -18.43 12.78 -34.42
CA MET A 1 -17.94 12.31 -33.12
C MET A 1 -16.95 13.36 -32.68
N GLY A 2 -17.16 13.98 -31.52
CA GLY A 2 -16.21 14.98 -31.02
C GLY A 2 -14.86 14.31 -30.71
N ASN A 3 -13.78 14.97 -31.09
CA ASN A 3 -12.44 14.57 -30.67
C ASN A 3 -12.29 14.89 -29.18
N LEU A 4 -12.57 13.93 -28.33
CA LEU A 4 -12.34 14.02 -26.91
C LEU A 4 -11.01 13.32 -26.59
N LYS A 5 -10.17 13.95 -25.79
CA LYS A 5 -8.90 13.40 -25.31
C LYS A 5 -8.91 13.37 -23.79
N CYS A 6 -8.54 12.24 -23.24
CA CYS A 6 -8.36 12.07 -21.80
C CYS A 6 -6.89 11.73 -21.49
N GLU A 7 -6.31 12.44 -20.53
CA GLU A 7 -4.99 12.12 -20.00
C GLU A 7 -5.12 11.85 -18.50
N LEU A 8 -4.54 10.76 -18.05
CA LEU A 8 -4.70 10.29 -16.68
C LEU A 8 -3.34 10.03 -16.03
N THR A 9 -3.10 10.69 -14.90
CA THR A 9 -1.96 10.36 -14.02
C THR A 9 -2.46 9.45 -12.91
N TYR A 10 -2.05 8.19 -12.95
CA TYR A 10 -2.56 7.16 -12.04
C TYR A 10 -1.47 6.18 -11.61
N LEU A 11 -1.78 5.38 -10.57
CA LEU A 11 -0.94 4.28 -10.12
C LEU A 11 -1.21 3.04 -10.98
N PRO A 12 -0.24 2.54 -11.76
CA PRO A 12 -0.44 1.33 -12.55
C PRO A 12 -0.50 0.06 -11.68
N GLU A 13 -0.01 0.14 -10.46
CA GLU A 13 -0.03 -0.95 -9.48
C GLU A 13 -0.50 -0.43 -8.12
N VAL A 14 -1.44 -1.13 -7.51
CA VAL A 14 -2.00 -0.80 -6.20
C VAL A 14 -1.68 -1.93 -5.23
N SER A 15 -0.97 -1.59 -4.16
CA SER A 15 -0.72 -2.48 -3.03
C SER A 15 -1.61 -2.11 -1.83
N TYR A 16 -1.77 -3.06 -0.91
CA TYR A 16 -2.48 -2.80 0.35
C TYR A 16 -1.87 -1.65 1.15
N ALA A 17 -0.54 -1.56 1.17
CA ALA A 17 0.16 -0.48 1.87
C ALA A 17 -0.18 0.91 1.29
N LEU A 18 -0.22 1.07 -0.03
CA LEU A 18 -0.62 2.32 -0.67
C LEU A 18 -2.07 2.67 -0.36
N TYR A 19 -2.97 1.68 -0.46
CA TYR A 19 -4.39 1.86 -0.15
C TYR A 19 -4.61 2.27 1.31
N GLN A 20 -3.97 1.59 2.26
CA GLN A 20 -4.10 1.85 3.70
C GLN A 20 -3.58 3.24 4.09
N ASN A 21 -2.59 3.76 3.36
CA ASN A 21 -2.06 5.11 3.58
C ASN A 21 -2.78 6.19 2.76
N TYR A 22 -3.95 5.87 2.20
CA TYR A 22 -4.80 6.80 1.45
C TYR A 22 -4.10 7.45 0.24
N VAL A 23 -3.14 6.73 -0.37
CA VAL A 23 -2.52 7.20 -1.60
C VAL A 23 -3.54 7.11 -2.73
N PRO A 24 -3.91 8.21 -3.39
CA PRO A 24 -4.96 8.20 -4.40
C PRO A 24 -4.52 7.37 -5.61
N ILE A 25 -5.43 6.53 -6.12
CA ILE A 25 -5.19 5.68 -7.30
C ILE A 25 -5.04 6.56 -8.53
N VAL A 26 -5.86 7.58 -8.66
CA VAL A 26 -5.79 8.60 -9.71
C VAL A 26 -5.43 9.92 -9.04
N ARG A 27 -4.41 10.58 -9.55
CA ARG A 27 -3.90 11.86 -9.02
C ARG A 27 -4.37 13.05 -9.83
N GLU A 28 -4.56 12.84 -11.13
CA GLU A 28 -4.88 13.91 -12.06
C GLU A 28 -5.61 13.34 -13.27
N LEU A 29 -6.60 14.07 -13.75
CA LEU A 29 -7.31 13.80 -15.00
C LEU A 29 -7.47 15.09 -15.77
N LEU A 30 -7.04 15.07 -17.03
CA LEU A 30 -7.26 16.12 -18.00
C LEU A 30 -8.27 15.64 -19.03
N LEU A 31 -9.34 16.41 -19.24
CA LEU A 31 -10.37 16.16 -20.26
C LEU A 31 -10.35 17.31 -21.24
N THR A 32 -9.98 17.04 -22.49
CA THR A 32 -9.87 18.04 -23.55
C THR A 32 -10.93 17.77 -24.62
N ASN A 33 -11.68 18.80 -24.97
CA ASN A 33 -12.52 18.80 -26.14
C ASN A 33 -11.73 19.36 -27.35
N GLU A 34 -11.19 18.49 -28.18
CA GLU A 34 -10.47 18.90 -29.40
C GLU A 34 -11.42 19.29 -30.55
N GLY A 35 -12.74 19.18 -30.35
CA GLY A 35 -13.75 19.53 -31.31
C GLY A 35 -14.04 21.03 -31.37
N ASN A 36 -14.74 21.45 -32.43
CA ASN A 36 -15.14 22.86 -32.69
C ASN A 36 -16.50 23.24 -32.07
N THR A 37 -17.15 22.33 -31.37
CA THR A 37 -18.46 22.55 -30.74
C THR A 37 -18.37 22.26 -29.24
N ALA A 38 -19.03 23.11 -28.46
CA ALA A 38 -19.14 22.86 -27.03
C ALA A 38 -20.03 21.63 -26.75
N LEU A 39 -19.74 20.94 -25.65
CA LEU A 39 -20.49 19.80 -25.13
C LEU A 39 -21.11 20.20 -23.79
N GLU A 40 -22.39 19.88 -23.60
CA GLU A 40 -23.15 20.29 -22.42
C GLU A 40 -23.69 19.08 -21.66
N ASN A 41 -23.89 19.27 -20.34
CA ASN A 41 -24.51 18.29 -19.44
C ASN A 41 -23.89 16.90 -19.52
N LEU A 42 -22.57 16.86 -19.35
CA LEU A 42 -21.79 15.62 -19.38
C LEU A 42 -21.71 14.99 -18.01
N GLU A 43 -21.61 13.66 -17.99
CA GLU A 43 -21.28 12.87 -16.81
C GLU A 43 -20.00 12.09 -17.05
N LEU A 44 -18.95 12.43 -16.28
CA LEU A 44 -17.65 11.74 -16.26
C LEU A 44 -17.67 10.72 -15.14
N SER A 45 -17.27 9.48 -15.42
CA SER A 45 -17.13 8.42 -14.44
C SER A 45 -15.80 7.70 -14.59
N LEU A 46 -15.15 7.41 -13.44
CA LEU A 46 -14.01 6.50 -13.33
C LEU A 46 -14.41 5.33 -12.43
N SER A 47 -14.14 4.12 -12.87
CA SER A 47 -14.44 2.91 -12.11
C SER A 47 -13.34 1.86 -12.30
N ILE A 48 -13.17 0.96 -11.33
CA ILE A 48 -12.24 -0.16 -11.42
C ILE A 48 -13.07 -1.42 -11.62
N ASP A 49 -12.83 -2.12 -12.71
CA ASP A 49 -13.59 -3.32 -13.06
C ASP A 49 -13.35 -4.43 -12.00
N SER A 50 -14.42 -5.09 -11.60
CA SER A 50 -14.48 -6.23 -10.66
C SER A 50 -14.07 -5.94 -9.20
N PHE A 51 -13.33 -4.87 -8.93
CA PHE A 51 -12.76 -4.59 -7.60
C PHE A 51 -13.10 -3.20 -7.07
N GLY A 52 -13.75 -2.36 -7.89
CA GLY A 52 -14.17 -1.03 -7.47
C GLY A 52 -15.29 -1.10 -6.44
N ARG A 53 -15.17 -0.30 -5.37
CA ARG A 53 -16.21 -0.12 -4.37
C ARG A 53 -17.07 1.10 -4.67
N PHE A 54 -16.41 2.23 -4.88
CA PHE A 54 -17.05 3.50 -5.22
C PHE A 54 -16.40 4.06 -6.47
N PRO A 55 -17.17 4.36 -7.54
CA PRO A 55 -16.67 5.09 -8.69
C PRO A 55 -16.49 6.58 -8.32
N TYR A 56 -15.55 7.24 -8.98
CA TYR A 56 -15.54 8.69 -9.05
C TYR A 56 -16.57 9.12 -10.10
N GLN A 57 -17.39 10.13 -9.79
CA GLN A 57 -18.39 10.68 -10.69
C GLN A 57 -18.37 12.20 -10.63
N GLN A 58 -18.34 12.84 -11.78
CA GLN A 58 -18.33 14.29 -11.92
C GLN A 58 -19.29 14.74 -12.99
N LYS A 59 -20.19 15.67 -12.64
CA LYS A 59 -21.06 16.34 -13.61
C LYS A 59 -20.36 17.57 -14.15
N ILE A 60 -20.36 17.72 -15.47
CA ILE A 60 -19.75 18.82 -16.19
C ILE A 60 -20.87 19.53 -16.94
N ALA A 61 -21.16 20.77 -16.54
CA ALA A 61 -22.25 21.54 -17.14
C ALA A 61 -21.91 21.93 -18.58
N LEU A 62 -20.67 22.33 -18.83
CA LEU A 62 -20.19 22.77 -20.15
C LEU A 62 -18.71 22.39 -20.30
N LEU A 63 -18.35 21.90 -21.47
CA LEU A 63 -16.97 21.74 -21.92
C LEU A 63 -16.85 22.43 -23.27
N GLY A 64 -16.28 23.65 -23.31
CA GLY A 64 -16.16 24.49 -24.49
C GLY A 64 -15.34 23.84 -25.59
N ALA A 65 -15.47 24.38 -26.82
CA ALA A 65 -14.63 24.00 -27.94
C ALA A 65 -13.17 24.32 -27.63
N HIS A 66 -12.25 23.36 -27.83
CA HIS A 66 -10.81 23.45 -27.52
C HIS A 66 -10.49 23.73 -26.04
N GLU A 67 -11.44 23.48 -25.14
CA GLU A 67 -11.24 23.64 -23.70
C GLU A 67 -10.67 22.36 -23.07
N THR A 68 -9.82 22.54 -22.05
CA THR A 68 -9.33 21.47 -21.19
C THR A 68 -9.80 21.71 -19.77
N LEU A 69 -10.49 20.75 -19.19
CA LEU A 69 -10.81 20.73 -17.77
C LEU A 69 -9.79 19.87 -17.03
N HIS A 70 -9.38 20.35 -15.85
CA HIS A 70 -8.40 19.73 -14.99
C HIS A 70 -9.04 19.32 -13.68
N PHE A 71 -8.98 18.02 -13.36
CA PHE A 71 -9.54 17.46 -12.15
C PHE A 71 -8.40 16.93 -11.29
N THR A 72 -8.31 17.41 -10.05
CA THR A 72 -7.39 16.95 -9.00
C THR A 72 -8.12 16.63 -7.70
N ASP A 73 -9.23 17.35 -7.47
CA ASP A 73 -10.03 17.23 -6.27
C ASP A 73 -10.95 15.99 -6.35
N ASP A 74 -11.28 15.45 -5.19
CA ASP A 74 -12.23 14.34 -5.01
C ASP A 74 -11.90 13.03 -5.77
N LEU A 75 -10.80 12.97 -6.53
CA LEU A 75 -10.35 11.73 -7.19
C LEU A 75 -10.06 10.60 -6.19
N HIS A 76 -9.80 10.95 -4.92
CA HIS A 76 -9.64 10.00 -3.81
C HIS A 76 -10.94 9.25 -3.46
N THR A 77 -12.10 9.69 -3.95
CA THR A 77 -13.38 8.97 -3.79
C THR A 77 -13.43 7.67 -4.59
N LEU A 78 -12.64 7.59 -5.69
CA LEU A 78 -12.42 6.34 -6.39
C LEU A 78 -11.73 5.34 -5.46
N SER A 79 -12.40 4.26 -5.13
CA SER A 79 -11.89 3.30 -4.16
C SER A 79 -12.06 1.85 -4.61
N ILE A 80 -11.19 1.01 -4.08
CA ILE A 80 -11.23 -0.45 -4.24
C ILE A 80 -11.89 -1.06 -3.01
N ASP A 81 -12.53 -2.21 -3.15
CA ASP A 81 -13.00 -2.98 -2.01
C ASP A 81 -11.77 -3.47 -1.20
N PRO A 82 -11.61 -3.02 0.06
CA PRO A 82 -10.49 -3.44 0.89
C PRO A 82 -10.44 -4.96 1.09
N THR A 83 -11.58 -5.63 1.12
CA THR A 83 -11.65 -7.08 1.24
C THR A 83 -11.04 -7.76 0.02
N ALA A 84 -11.25 -7.18 -1.16
CA ALA A 84 -10.67 -7.69 -2.40
C ALA A 84 -9.14 -7.64 -2.39
N ILE A 85 -8.53 -6.59 -1.80
CA ILE A 85 -7.07 -6.48 -1.67
C ILE A 85 -6.54 -7.42 -0.59
N LEU A 86 -7.17 -7.46 0.60
CA LEU A 86 -6.71 -8.27 1.73
C LEU A 86 -6.70 -9.78 1.45
N GLN A 87 -7.58 -10.24 0.59
CA GLN A 87 -7.67 -11.65 0.20
C GLN A 87 -6.74 -12.04 -0.95
N ARG A 88 -5.98 -11.08 -1.52
CA ARG A 88 -5.10 -11.36 -2.65
C ARG A 88 -3.76 -11.92 -2.19
N THR A 89 -3.47 -13.11 -2.68
CA THR A 89 -2.16 -13.77 -2.52
C THR A 89 -1.32 -13.70 -3.79
N GLU A 90 -1.94 -13.34 -4.92
CA GLU A 90 -1.30 -13.21 -6.22
C GLU A 90 -1.70 -11.89 -6.90
N ARG A 91 -0.83 -11.41 -7.80
CA ARG A 91 -1.11 -10.26 -8.67
C ARG A 91 -2.33 -10.55 -9.54
N VAL A 92 -3.22 -9.56 -9.66
CA VAL A 92 -4.38 -9.62 -10.57
C VAL A 92 -4.39 -8.35 -11.41
N ASP A 93 -4.34 -8.52 -12.71
CA ASP A 93 -4.49 -7.43 -13.65
C ASP A 93 -5.98 -7.13 -13.88
N THR A 94 -6.33 -5.86 -13.91
CA THR A 94 -7.67 -5.33 -14.14
C THR A 94 -7.57 -4.01 -14.91
N VAL A 95 -8.66 -3.31 -15.06
CA VAL A 95 -8.69 -2.04 -15.77
C VAL A 95 -9.40 -0.97 -14.94
N LEU A 96 -8.87 0.24 -15.04
CA LEU A 96 -9.53 1.47 -14.66
C LEU A 96 -10.26 1.96 -15.91
N ARG A 97 -11.59 2.07 -15.82
CA ARG A 97 -12.48 2.47 -16.90
C ARG A 97 -12.88 3.92 -16.73
N LEU A 98 -12.59 4.72 -17.74
CA LEU A 98 -13.10 6.07 -17.87
C LEU A 98 -14.25 6.04 -18.86
N THR A 99 -15.37 6.67 -18.51
CA THR A 99 -16.50 6.89 -19.41
C THR A 99 -16.98 8.33 -19.32
N LEU A 100 -17.32 8.91 -20.47
CA LEU A 100 -17.97 10.20 -20.56
C LEU A 100 -19.30 10.01 -21.31
N GLN A 101 -20.39 10.40 -20.68
CA GLN A 101 -21.74 10.29 -21.22
C GLN A 101 -22.39 11.67 -21.36
N ASP A 102 -23.34 11.79 -22.29
CA ASP A 102 -24.21 12.94 -22.39
C ASP A 102 -25.44 12.82 -21.46
N ALA A 103 -26.28 13.85 -21.46
CA ALA A 103 -27.50 13.89 -20.64
C ALA A 103 -28.51 12.77 -20.96
N THR A 104 -28.38 12.11 -22.10
CA THR A 104 -29.25 10.99 -22.52
C THR A 104 -28.68 9.63 -22.05
N GLY A 105 -27.46 9.61 -21.46
CA GLY A 105 -26.74 8.40 -21.11
C GLY A 105 -25.98 7.77 -22.28
N THR A 106 -25.88 8.47 -23.42
CA THR A 106 -25.09 8.00 -24.56
C THR A 106 -23.62 8.20 -24.28
N THR A 107 -22.83 7.13 -24.43
CA THR A 107 -21.38 7.19 -24.24
C THR A 107 -20.70 7.94 -25.38
N LEU A 108 -20.11 9.07 -25.09
CA LEU A 108 -19.36 9.91 -26.02
C LEU A 108 -17.88 9.48 -26.11
N HIS A 109 -17.31 9.03 -25.00
CA HIS A 109 -15.93 8.57 -24.93
C HIS A 109 -15.82 7.47 -23.90
N SER A 110 -14.96 6.47 -24.17
CA SER A 110 -14.63 5.43 -23.20
C SER A 110 -13.20 4.97 -23.44
N GLU A 111 -12.43 4.89 -22.35
CA GLU A 111 -11.03 4.49 -22.38
C GLU A 111 -10.72 3.56 -21.21
N LEU A 112 -9.78 2.62 -21.43
CA LEU A 112 -9.36 1.62 -20.46
C LEU A 112 -7.88 1.81 -20.16
N PHE A 113 -7.56 1.95 -18.89
CA PHE A 113 -6.20 2.07 -18.39
C PHE A 113 -5.83 0.80 -17.62
N PRO A 114 -4.73 0.11 -17.98
CA PRO A 114 -4.31 -1.10 -17.27
C PRO A 114 -3.88 -0.76 -15.85
N ILE A 115 -4.38 -1.54 -14.89
CA ILE A 115 -4.03 -1.43 -13.48
C ILE A 115 -3.88 -2.83 -12.90
N ALA A 116 -2.95 -3.03 -11.96
CA ALA A 116 -2.78 -4.28 -11.26
C ALA A 116 -3.04 -4.13 -9.76
N LEU A 117 -3.72 -5.10 -9.17
CA LEU A 117 -3.79 -5.28 -7.73
C LEU A 117 -2.71 -6.26 -7.31
N LEU A 118 -1.90 -5.85 -6.36
CA LEU A 118 -0.82 -6.67 -5.82
C LEU A 118 -1.28 -7.47 -4.61
N PRO A 119 -0.57 -8.56 -4.28
CA PRO A 119 -0.79 -9.28 -3.03
C PRO A 119 -0.76 -8.34 -1.82
N PHE A 120 -1.56 -8.66 -0.79
CA PHE A 120 -1.65 -7.82 0.41
C PHE A 120 -0.31 -7.64 1.13
N ASP A 121 0.57 -8.62 1.01
CA ASP A 121 1.90 -8.69 1.61
C ASP A 121 3.02 -8.16 0.68
N TYR A 122 2.67 -7.39 -0.36
CA TYR A 122 3.63 -6.89 -1.33
C TYR A 122 3.99 -5.42 -1.08
N ALA A 123 5.27 -5.15 -0.82
CA ALA A 123 5.80 -3.80 -0.68
C ALA A 123 6.39 -3.31 -2.00
N LEU A 124 5.87 -2.17 -2.47
CA LEU A 124 6.35 -1.45 -3.65
C LEU A 124 7.19 -0.25 -3.24
N GLN A 125 7.99 0.26 -4.19
CA GLN A 125 8.65 1.56 -4.08
C GLN A 125 9.47 1.75 -2.79
N ILE A 126 10.12 0.69 -2.34
CA ILE A 126 10.91 0.71 -1.09
C ILE A 126 12.07 1.70 -1.16
N ASP A 127 12.59 1.96 -2.36
CA ASP A 127 13.66 2.92 -2.64
C ASP A 127 13.21 4.38 -2.57
N THR A 128 11.97 4.66 -2.98
CA THR A 128 11.41 6.03 -3.07
C THR A 128 10.52 6.40 -1.91
N LEU A 129 9.85 5.42 -1.30
CA LEU A 129 8.90 5.57 -0.20
C LEU A 129 9.15 4.51 0.89
N PRO A 130 10.30 4.52 1.56
CA PRO A 130 10.64 3.52 2.58
C PRO A 130 9.68 3.53 3.78
N GLU A 131 8.98 4.66 4.02
CA GLU A 131 7.97 4.79 5.07
C GLU A 131 6.80 3.82 4.88
N MET A 132 6.54 3.38 3.65
CA MET A 132 5.50 2.40 3.36
C MET A 132 5.74 1.05 4.04
N LEU A 133 6.99 0.75 4.42
CA LEU A 133 7.31 -0.44 5.20
C LEU A 133 6.63 -0.45 6.57
N ALA A 134 6.26 0.72 7.12
CA ALA A 134 5.52 0.82 8.38
C ALA A 134 4.15 0.11 8.32
N ALA A 135 3.53 0.01 7.15
CA ALA A 135 2.27 -0.73 6.97
C ALA A 135 2.39 -2.24 7.30
N PHE A 136 3.61 -2.79 7.21
CA PHE A 136 3.89 -4.20 7.51
C PHE A 136 4.34 -4.44 8.95
N VAL A 137 4.47 -3.37 9.74
CA VAL A 137 4.77 -3.47 11.17
C VAL A 137 3.48 -3.76 11.91
N THR A 138 3.31 -5.00 12.35
CA THR A 138 2.13 -5.48 13.09
C THR A 138 2.46 -5.68 14.57
N PRO A 139 2.50 -4.61 15.34
CA PRO A 139 3.04 -4.61 16.72
C PRO A 139 2.27 -5.50 17.70
N ASN A 140 0.98 -5.76 17.54
CA ASN A 140 0.12 -6.54 18.44
C ASN A 140 -0.06 -8.00 17.99
N TYR A 141 0.84 -8.47 17.11
CA TYR A 141 0.71 -9.83 16.59
C TYR A 141 0.97 -10.86 17.70
N PRO A 142 0.09 -11.86 17.89
CA PRO A 142 0.20 -12.82 19.00
C PRO A 142 1.54 -13.57 19.07
N ALA A 143 2.17 -13.84 17.90
CA ALA A 143 3.46 -14.53 17.85
C ALA A 143 4.62 -13.75 18.48
N ILE A 144 4.48 -12.42 18.66
CA ILE A 144 5.52 -11.58 19.27
C ILE A 144 5.57 -11.73 20.79
N ALA A 145 4.43 -11.92 21.45
CA ALA A 145 4.36 -11.99 22.91
C ALA A 145 5.26 -13.08 23.53
N PRO A 146 5.30 -14.32 23.02
CA PRO A 146 6.22 -15.35 23.54
C PRO A 146 7.71 -14.99 23.39
N ILE A 147 8.07 -14.29 22.29
CA ILE A 147 9.45 -13.82 22.06
C ILE A 147 9.83 -12.78 23.09
N LEU A 148 8.94 -11.81 23.36
CA LEU A 148 9.15 -10.80 24.39
C LEU A 148 9.26 -11.40 25.79
N GLN A 149 8.45 -12.40 26.11
CA GLN A 149 8.55 -13.11 27.40
C GLN A 149 9.91 -13.78 27.56
N ARG A 150 10.42 -14.47 26.54
CA ARG A 150 11.76 -15.06 26.56
C ARG A 150 12.85 -13.99 26.69
N ALA A 151 12.74 -12.90 25.95
CA ALA A 151 13.67 -11.78 26.05
C ALA A 151 13.66 -11.17 27.46
N SER A 152 12.49 -10.95 28.06
CA SER A 152 12.35 -10.47 29.44
C SER A 152 13.00 -11.43 30.45
N HIS A 153 12.75 -12.72 30.29
CA HIS A 153 13.40 -13.73 31.16
C HIS A 153 14.92 -13.73 31.04
N THR A 154 15.44 -13.67 29.82
CA THR A 154 16.87 -13.57 29.53
C THR A 154 17.48 -12.29 30.14
N LEU A 155 16.81 -11.17 29.97
CA LEU A 155 17.24 -9.89 30.54
C LEU A 155 17.26 -9.93 32.05
N PHE A 156 16.24 -10.56 32.67
CA PHE A 156 16.22 -10.77 34.13
C PHE A 156 17.40 -11.60 34.62
N GLN A 157 17.74 -12.68 33.92
CA GLN A 157 18.92 -13.52 34.28
C GLN A 157 20.23 -12.71 34.21
N TRP A 158 20.34 -11.75 33.28
CA TRP A 158 21.58 -10.96 33.13
C TRP A 158 21.67 -9.76 34.07
N THR A 159 20.51 -9.23 34.54
CA THR A 159 20.48 -7.92 35.21
C THR A 159 19.65 -7.89 36.50
N ASN A 160 19.01 -8.99 36.87
CA ASN A 160 17.99 -9.06 37.93
C ASN A 160 16.79 -8.11 37.71
N ASN A 161 16.62 -7.58 36.49
CA ASN A 161 15.50 -6.74 36.10
C ASN A 161 15.09 -7.09 34.66
N GLY A 162 13.91 -7.70 34.47
CA GLY A 162 13.39 -8.14 33.19
C GLY A 162 12.52 -7.10 32.48
N SER A 163 12.33 -5.87 33.03
CA SER A 163 11.49 -4.86 32.42
C SER A 163 12.13 -4.26 31.17
N PHE A 164 11.30 -3.99 30.15
CA PHE A 164 11.68 -3.23 28.97
C PHE A 164 11.27 -1.78 29.21
N ASP A 165 12.11 -1.05 29.93
CA ASP A 165 11.89 0.33 30.36
C ASP A 165 12.40 1.37 29.33
N GLY A 166 12.87 0.89 28.16
CA GLY A 166 13.31 1.75 27.07
C GLY A 166 14.42 2.72 27.48
N TYR A 167 14.26 3.98 27.21
CA TYR A 167 15.20 5.04 27.55
C TYR A 167 14.96 5.66 28.93
N GLN A 168 14.00 5.17 29.71
CA GLN A 168 13.64 5.77 31.01
C GLN A 168 14.76 5.67 32.04
N SER A 169 15.64 4.69 31.90
CA SER A 169 16.80 4.51 32.79
C SER A 169 17.96 5.49 32.50
N GLU A 170 17.93 6.17 31.33
CA GLU A 170 19.03 7.02 30.81
C GLU A 170 20.41 6.30 30.76
N ASP A 171 20.44 4.96 30.93
CA ASP A 171 21.64 4.14 30.88
C ASP A 171 21.80 3.45 29.51
N PRO A 172 22.76 3.84 28.68
CA PRO A 172 23.01 3.20 27.39
C PRO A 172 23.31 1.71 27.48
N ASN A 173 23.91 1.26 28.61
CA ASN A 173 24.22 -0.17 28.82
C ASN A 173 22.95 -0.96 29.09
N ARG A 174 21.96 -0.36 29.76
CA ARG A 174 20.62 -0.95 29.92
C ARG A 174 19.95 -1.18 28.59
N VAL A 175 19.93 -0.16 27.72
CA VAL A 175 19.37 -0.27 26.36
C VAL A 175 20.08 -1.36 25.55
N ARG A 176 21.41 -1.41 25.56
CA ARG A 176 22.18 -2.45 24.88
C ARG A 176 21.82 -3.86 25.36
N LYS A 177 21.64 -4.05 26.65
CA LYS A 177 21.24 -5.35 27.21
C LYS A 177 19.83 -5.74 26.82
N MET A 178 18.88 -4.79 26.80
CA MET A 178 17.53 -5.04 26.31
C MET A 178 17.55 -5.48 24.84
N MET A 179 18.27 -4.75 23.98
CA MET A 179 18.43 -5.12 22.57
C MET A 179 19.07 -6.50 22.40
N ALA A 180 20.12 -6.80 23.19
CA ALA A 180 20.78 -8.10 23.16
C ALA A 180 19.85 -9.24 23.59
N ALA A 181 19.02 -9.03 24.61
CA ALA A 181 18.05 -10.03 25.08
C ALA A 181 16.98 -10.32 24.01
N VAL A 182 16.49 -9.29 23.33
CA VAL A 182 15.57 -9.44 22.20
C VAL A 182 16.22 -10.21 21.06
N TYR A 183 17.42 -9.79 20.67
CA TYR A 183 18.17 -10.47 19.60
C TYR A 183 18.39 -11.94 19.93
N TYR A 184 18.78 -12.25 21.16
CA TYR A 184 18.97 -13.63 21.64
C TYR A 184 17.67 -14.45 21.54
N ALA A 185 16.53 -13.87 21.95
CA ALA A 185 15.23 -14.53 21.84
C ALA A 185 14.83 -14.82 20.38
N ILE A 186 15.19 -13.94 19.45
CA ILE A 186 14.96 -14.16 18.01
C ILE A 186 15.88 -15.24 17.45
N VAL A 187 17.14 -15.27 17.84
CA VAL A 187 18.08 -16.33 17.42
C VAL A 187 17.55 -17.72 17.82
N GLN A 188 16.87 -17.82 18.97
CA GLN A 188 16.25 -19.08 19.42
C GLN A 188 15.10 -19.56 18.52
N GLU A 189 14.50 -18.69 17.70
CA GLU A 189 13.50 -19.07 16.70
C GLU A 189 14.12 -19.85 15.52
N GLN A 190 15.44 -19.88 15.40
CA GLN A 190 16.16 -20.62 14.34
C GLN A 190 15.69 -20.25 12.94
N LEU A 191 15.52 -18.95 12.68
CA LEU A 191 15.10 -18.45 11.38
C LEU A 191 16.20 -18.70 10.34
N ILE A 192 15.80 -19.25 9.19
CA ILE A 192 16.67 -19.43 8.03
C ILE A 192 16.61 -18.15 7.19
N TYR A 193 17.77 -17.61 6.82
CA TYR A 193 17.84 -16.44 5.98
C TYR A 193 17.33 -16.73 4.57
N SER A 194 16.36 -15.96 4.12
CA SER A 194 15.81 -15.99 2.76
C SER A 194 16.42 -14.84 1.94
N ALA A 195 17.16 -15.17 0.89
CA ALA A 195 17.73 -14.15 0.01
C ALA A 195 16.63 -13.30 -0.65
N LEU A 196 16.90 -12.00 -0.80
CA LEU A 196 16.02 -11.08 -1.50
C LEU A 196 16.10 -11.32 -3.02
N PRO A 197 14.99 -11.13 -3.77
CA PRO A 197 15.05 -11.15 -5.23
C PRO A 197 15.98 -10.05 -5.73
N PRO A 198 16.63 -10.23 -6.88
CA PRO A 198 17.40 -9.17 -7.54
C PRO A 198 16.53 -7.94 -7.77
N SER A 199 17.08 -6.74 -7.54
CA SER A 199 16.39 -5.45 -7.77
C SER A 199 15.10 -5.25 -6.99
N TYR A 200 14.99 -5.87 -5.79
CA TYR A 200 13.82 -5.75 -4.92
C TYR A 200 13.47 -4.30 -4.58
N GLU A 201 14.45 -3.39 -4.56
CA GLU A 201 14.23 -1.97 -4.29
C GLU A 201 13.33 -1.33 -5.35
N LYS A 202 13.47 -1.75 -6.61
CA LYS A 202 12.72 -1.20 -7.76
C LYS A 202 11.44 -1.97 -8.05
N CYS A 203 11.54 -3.30 -8.04
CA CYS A 203 10.43 -4.18 -8.40
C CYS A 203 9.47 -4.44 -7.24
N GLY A 204 9.87 -4.07 -6.02
CA GLY A 204 9.16 -4.47 -4.81
C GLY A 204 9.41 -5.92 -4.42
N GLN A 205 8.88 -6.32 -3.28
CA GLN A 205 8.99 -7.68 -2.77
C GLN A 205 7.83 -8.05 -1.85
N ARG A 206 7.63 -9.34 -1.67
CA ARG A 206 6.77 -9.84 -0.59
C ARG A 206 7.44 -9.63 0.76
N ILE A 207 6.65 -9.24 1.74
CA ILE A 207 7.03 -9.12 3.15
C ILE A 207 6.16 -10.09 3.94
N ARG A 208 6.73 -11.21 4.37
CA ARG A 208 5.99 -12.18 5.19
C ARG A 208 5.55 -11.53 6.48
N MET A 209 4.27 -11.68 6.78
CA MET A 209 3.75 -11.26 8.09
C MET A 209 4.28 -12.17 9.19
N CYS A 210 4.27 -11.69 10.44
CA CYS A 210 4.89 -12.38 11.58
C CYS A 210 4.44 -13.85 11.75
N ASP A 211 3.16 -14.17 11.47
CA ASP A 211 2.65 -15.55 11.55
C ASP A 211 3.34 -16.48 10.57
N THR A 212 3.39 -16.06 9.31
CA THR A 212 4.02 -16.83 8.23
C THR A 212 5.52 -16.94 8.46
N LEU A 213 6.17 -15.85 8.88
CA LEU A 213 7.60 -15.80 9.16
C LEU A 213 7.99 -16.83 10.23
N PHE A 214 7.32 -16.84 11.39
CA PHE A 214 7.65 -17.75 12.48
C PHE A 214 7.17 -19.19 12.22
N THR A 215 6.09 -19.39 11.50
CA THR A 215 5.61 -20.73 11.11
C THR A 215 6.54 -21.38 10.09
N GLN A 216 6.98 -20.65 9.09
CA GLN A 216 7.89 -21.15 8.04
C GLN A 216 9.36 -21.14 8.50
N ARG A 217 9.69 -20.42 9.55
CA ARG A 217 11.06 -20.19 10.05
C ARG A 217 12.00 -19.65 8.96
N MET A 218 11.49 -18.79 8.10
CA MET A 218 12.24 -18.14 7.03
C MET A 218 12.01 -16.64 7.08
N ALA A 219 13.11 -15.87 6.99
CA ALA A 219 13.03 -14.42 6.99
C ALA A 219 14.18 -13.77 6.23
N ASN A 220 13.92 -12.60 5.66
CA ASN A 220 14.95 -11.69 5.17
C ASN A 220 15.19 -10.54 6.18
N CYS A 221 16.16 -9.67 5.88
CA CYS A 221 16.50 -8.56 6.79
C CYS A 221 15.36 -7.55 7.00
N ILE A 222 14.51 -7.31 5.98
CA ILE A 222 13.38 -6.37 6.07
C ILE A 222 12.29 -6.96 6.96
N GLU A 223 11.97 -8.24 6.78
CA GLU A 223 10.97 -8.96 7.56
C GLU A 223 11.35 -9.03 9.05
N ILE A 224 12.62 -9.33 9.35
CA ILE A 224 13.14 -9.32 10.72
C ILE A 224 13.04 -7.90 11.31
N LYS A 225 13.46 -6.87 10.57
CA LYS A 225 13.37 -5.47 11.03
C LYS A 225 11.92 -5.06 11.30
N SER A 226 10.99 -5.35 10.40
CA SER A 226 9.57 -5.04 10.58
C SER A 226 8.98 -5.72 11.81
N SER A 227 9.42 -6.94 12.11
CA SER A 227 9.05 -7.67 13.33
C SER A 227 9.70 -7.09 14.59
N LEU A 228 10.92 -6.51 14.47
CA LEU A 228 11.69 -5.94 15.58
C LEU A 228 11.35 -4.49 15.91
N CYS A 229 10.90 -3.67 14.94
CA CYS A 229 10.58 -2.25 15.13
C CYS A 229 9.55 -1.97 16.25
N ARG A 230 9.05 -3.01 16.88
CA ARG A 230 8.17 -2.95 18.03
C ARG A 230 8.85 -3.04 19.38
N LEU A 231 10.10 -3.44 19.37
CA LEU A 231 10.82 -3.83 20.60
C LEU A 231 11.69 -2.68 21.14
N SER A 232 11.64 -1.54 20.48
CA SER A 232 12.19 -0.25 20.88
C SER A 232 11.08 0.71 21.31
#